data_1e0b517be7fc39ade993d5bd129327b8
#
_entry.id   1e0b517be7fc39ade993d5bd129327b8
#
_cell.length_a   1.000
_cell.length_b   1.000
_cell.length_c   1.000
_cell.angle_alpha   90.00
_cell.angle_beta   90.00
_cell.angle_gamma   90.00
#
_symmetry.space_group_name_H-M   'P 1'
#
loop_
_entity.id
_entity.type
_entity.pdbx_description
1 polymer ?
#
loop_
_entity_poly.entity_id
_entity_poly.type
_entity_poly.pdbx_seq_one_letter_code
_entity_poly.pdbx_strand_id
1 'polypeptide(L)'
;MPRPLRLILLAGALLGAGLVGWLTAASFAPQTAARGSRLVVDREVSDLMQKLADEQLDDDGQRQLLERLLALGRLEEAQRVLHPLLGKEPRSLGLALLMADLRRLNGDRNGARTDLDQLLRLHPDHPDVLKLRVLVEIQDGRTTQALQLLTERFENRGPGTRGELGLLLADLQRQSGEVNTAADLYLQLAEESPRDVKPLLALAMLRQEQGNAEEVSELLEKARQRRGNQGDNDELIDTLASSWGLTALRIRAGRSTSSQQAEAQEP
;
A
#
# COMPACT_ATOMS: atom_id res chain seq x y z
N MET A 1 16.60 5.81 -24.84
CA MET A 1 17.31 6.14 -23.59
C MET A 1 16.33 6.56 -22.54
N PRO A 2 16.43 6.18 -21.29
CA PRO A 2 15.88 4.92 -20.76
C PRO A 2 14.53 5.11 -20.08
N ARG A 3 13.53 4.41 -20.55
CA ARG A 3 12.18 4.32 -19.96
C ARG A 3 12.01 3.40 -18.71
N PRO A 4 13.00 2.61 -18.25
CA PRO A 4 12.77 1.71 -17.11
C PRO A 4 12.82 2.39 -15.74
N LEU A 5 13.48 3.56 -15.60
CA LEU A 5 13.64 4.19 -14.27
C LEU A 5 12.35 4.82 -13.72
N ARG A 6 11.40 5.22 -14.58
CA ARG A 6 10.13 5.82 -14.15
C ARG A 6 9.10 4.79 -13.66
N LEU A 7 9.18 3.56 -14.14
CA LEU A 7 8.29 2.46 -13.70
C LEU A 7 8.66 1.93 -12.31
N ILE A 8 9.94 1.95 -11.95
CA ILE A 8 10.42 1.50 -10.63
C ILE A 8 9.97 2.46 -9.52
N LEU A 9 9.89 3.76 -9.80
CA LEU A 9 9.43 4.77 -8.83
C LEU A 9 7.91 4.74 -8.59
N LEU A 10 7.11 4.29 -9.57
CA LEU A 10 5.66 4.15 -9.42
C LEU A 10 5.25 2.83 -8.73
N ALA A 11 6.01 1.75 -8.92
CA ALA A 11 5.75 0.48 -8.26
C ALA A 11 5.97 0.52 -6.73
N GLY A 12 6.91 1.35 -6.26
CA GLY A 12 7.14 1.57 -4.82
C GLY A 12 6.01 2.32 -4.11
N ALA A 13 5.23 3.11 -4.84
CA ALA A 13 4.20 3.98 -4.25
C ALA A 13 2.90 3.24 -3.89
N LEU A 14 2.58 2.11 -4.52
CA LEU A 14 1.32 1.39 -4.32
C LEU A 14 1.38 0.30 -3.25
N LEU A 15 2.55 -0.29 -3.00
CA LEU A 15 2.73 -1.27 -1.92
C LEU A 15 2.93 -0.63 -0.53
N GLY A 16 3.22 0.69 -0.49
CA GLY A 16 3.48 1.45 0.73
C GLY A 16 2.32 2.28 1.27
N ALA A 17 1.11 2.16 0.72
CA ALA A 17 -0.01 3.06 1.03
C ALA A 17 -0.46 3.07 2.51
N GLY A 18 -0.04 2.11 3.32
CA GLY A 18 -0.30 2.10 4.76
C GLY A 18 0.76 2.82 5.61
N LEU A 19 2.03 2.83 5.18
CA LEU A 19 3.14 3.49 5.90
C LEU A 19 3.63 4.76 5.21
N VAL A 20 3.41 4.92 3.90
CA VAL A 20 3.91 6.04 3.09
C VAL A 20 2.89 7.17 2.94
N GLY A 21 1.61 6.97 3.23
CA GLY A 21 0.59 8.04 3.22
C GLY A 21 0.97 9.23 4.10
N TRP A 22 1.76 9.00 5.15
CA TRP A 22 2.25 10.05 6.04
C TRP A 22 3.48 10.80 5.49
N LEU A 23 4.34 10.14 4.69
CA LEU A 23 5.55 10.74 4.09
C LEU A 23 5.24 11.59 2.85
N THR A 24 4.16 11.32 2.12
CA THR A 24 3.82 12.08 0.91
C THR A 24 3.06 13.38 1.19
N ALA A 25 2.35 13.50 2.32
CA ALA A 25 1.72 14.75 2.75
C ALA A 25 2.73 15.89 3.01
N ALA A 26 3.99 15.55 3.34
CA ALA A 26 5.06 16.54 3.55
C ALA A 26 5.61 17.17 2.25
N SER A 27 5.29 16.61 1.07
CA SER A 27 5.87 17.05 -0.21
C SER A 27 5.14 18.23 -0.87
N PHE A 28 3.99 18.65 -0.35
CA PHE A 28 3.20 19.76 -0.89
C PHE A 28 3.21 21.05 -0.06
N ALA A 29 4.00 21.11 1.01
CA ALA A 29 4.18 22.38 1.73
C ALA A 29 5.12 23.33 0.95
N PRO A 30 4.86 24.66 0.92
CA PRO A 30 5.72 25.60 0.24
C PRO A 30 7.14 25.50 0.81
N GLN A 31 8.14 25.42 -0.07
CA GLN A 31 9.55 25.07 0.24
C GLN A 31 10.21 25.93 1.33
N THR A 32 9.70 27.12 1.63
CA THR A 32 10.20 28.00 2.68
C THR A 32 9.77 27.59 4.07
N ALA A 33 8.54 27.08 4.24
CA ALA A 33 8.03 26.54 5.51
C ALA A 33 8.70 25.18 5.82
N ALA A 34 8.96 24.37 4.80
CA ALA A 34 9.61 23.07 4.93
C ALA A 34 11.06 23.16 5.42
N ARG A 35 11.81 24.20 5.02
CA ARG A 35 13.20 24.40 5.49
C ARG A 35 13.29 24.78 6.96
N GLY A 36 12.41 25.68 7.44
CA GLY A 36 12.35 26.05 8.85
C GLY A 36 11.98 24.87 9.75
N SER A 37 11.00 24.09 9.35
CA SER A 37 10.55 22.90 10.05
C SER A 37 11.64 21.82 10.11
N ARG A 38 12.38 21.61 9.03
CA ARG A 38 13.48 20.62 8.97
C ARG A 38 14.63 20.95 9.90
N LEU A 39 15.03 22.23 9.99
CA LEU A 39 16.08 22.70 10.90
C LEU A 39 15.70 22.53 12.37
N VAL A 40 14.42 22.69 12.73
CA VAL A 40 13.93 22.45 14.09
C VAL A 40 14.02 20.96 14.43
N VAL A 41 13.56 20.09 13.53
CA VAL A 41 13.63 18.63 13.72
C VAL A 41 15.09 18.14 13.79
N ASP A 42 15.99 18.66 12.95
CA ASP A 42 17.41 18.31 13.01
C ASP A 42 18.05 18.69 14.36
N ARG A 43 17.67 19.84 14.96
CA ARG A 43 18.15 20.25 16.27
C ARG A 43 17.60 19.33 17.37
N GLU A 44 16.30 19.03 17.35
CA GLU A 44 15.69 18.07 18.28
C GLU A 44 16.37 16.70 18.21
N VAL A 45 16.67 16.21 17.00
CA VAL A 45 17.39 14.95 16.82
C VAL A 45 18.79 15.03 17.43
N SER A 46 19.51 16.12 17.23
CA SER A 46 20.84 16.29 17.80
C SER A 46 20.80 16.25 19.33
N ASP A 47 19.84 16.93 19.96
CA ASP A 47 19.64 16.94 21.41
C ASP A 47 19.29 15.54 21.96
N LEU A 48 18.40 14.82 21.26
CA LEU A 48 18.01 13.45 21.63
C LEU A 48 19.17 12.46 21.44
N MET A 49 19.96 12.60 20.38
CA MET A 49 21.17 11.79 20.15
C MET A 49 22.21 12.00 21.25
N GLN A 50 22.38 13.25 21.70
CA GLN A 50 23.27 13.55 22.82
C GLN A 50 22.79 12.87 24.11
N LYS A 51 21.48 12.99 24.43
CA LYS A 51 20.88 12.32 25.61
C LYS A 51 20.98 10.80 25.52
N LEU A 52 20.86 10.23 24.31
CA LEU A 52 21.04 8.79 24.10
C LEU A 52 22.49 8.37 24.40
N ALA A 53 23.49 9.17 23.95
CA ALA A 53 24.90 8.92 24.20
C ALA A 53 25.26 9.02 25.69
N ASP A 54 24.57 9.89 26.42
CA ASP A 54 24.73 10.10 27.87
C ASP A 54 23.89 9.11 28.70
N GLU A 55 23.23 8.11 28.08
CA GLU A 55 22.33 7.12 28.71
C GLU A 55 21.15 7.76 29.50
N GLN A 56 20.77 8.98 29.14
CA GLN A 56 19.70 9.74 29.80
C GLN A 56 18.35 9.63 29.08
N LEU A 57 18.27 8.83 28.01
CA LEU A 57 17.07 8.69 27.20
C LEU A 57 16.31 7.42 27.57
N ASP A 58 15.11 7.59 28.08
CA ASP A 58 14.19 6.50 28.37
C ASP A 58 13.61 5.87 27.08
N ASP A 59 12.78 4.85 27.23
CA ASP A 59 12.22 4.13 26.08
C ASP A 59 11.30 5.02 25.24
N ASP A 60 10.56 5.92 25.84
CA ASP A 60 9.68 6.87 25.13
C ASP A 60 10.52 7.89 24.34
N GLY A 61 11.59 8.39 24.92
CA GLY A 61 12.54 9.25 24.24
C GLY A 61 13.25 8.53 23.08
N GLN A 62 13.60 7.26 23.25
CA GLN A 62 14.17 6.46 22.16
C GLN A 62 13.18 6.26 21.02
N ARG A 63 11.88 6.04 21.30
CA ARG A 63 10.81 5.97 20.29
C ARG A 63 10.63 7.30 19.56
N GLN A 64 10.62 8.40 20.30
CA GLN A 64 10.53 9.74 19.72
C GLN A 64 11.73 10.04 18.80
N LEU A 65 12.94 9.69 19.24
CA LEU A 65 14.15 9.84 18.43
C LEU A 65 14.04 8.98 17.14
N LEU A 66 13.59 7.74 17.25
CA LEU A 66 13.37 6.84 16.11
C LEU A 66 12.40 7.47 15.10
N GLU A 67 11.27 8.01 15.54
CA GLU A 67 10.30 8.69 14.67
C GLU A 67 10.90 9.89 13.94
N ARG A 68 11.70 10.72 14.64
CA ARG A 68 12.37 11.87 14.04
C ARG A 68 13.42 11.45 13.00
N LEU A 69 14.20 10.41 13.30
CA LEU A 69 15.19 9.86 12.37
C LEU A 69 14.53 9.31 11.11
N LEU A 70 13.42 8.59 11.25
CA LEU A 70 12.63 8.10 10.12
C LEU A 70 12.08 9.25 9.28
N ALA A 71 11.53 10.29 9.92
CA ALA A 71 10.99 11.47 9.23
C ALA A 71 12.08 12.26 8.46
N LEU A 72 13.31 12.23 8.92
CA LEU A 72 14.46 12.84 8.25
C LEU A 72 15.11 11.93 7.21
N GLY A 73 14.72 10.65 7.13
CA GLY A 73 15.36 9.66 6.26
C GLY A 73 16.75 9.23 6.73
N ARG A 74 17.10 9.44 8.02
CA ARG A 74 18.37 9.02 8.62
C ARG A 74 18.30 7.53 9.03
N LEU A 75 18.19 6.68 8.02
CA LEU A 75 17.78 5.28 8.19
C LEU A 75 18.80 4.42 8.94
N GLU A 76 20.09 4.65 8.74
CA GLU A 76 21.15 3.91 9.46
C GLU A 76 21.13 4.24 10.97
N GLU A 77 20.87 5.50 11.30
CA GLU A 77 20.76 5.93 12.70
C GLU A 77 19.44 5.41 13.32
N ALA A 78 18.34 5.45 12.57
CA ALA A 78 17.09 4.83 12.99
C ALA A 78 17.25 3.34 13.30
N GLN A 79 18.00 2.60 12.48
CA GLN A 79 18.29 1.19 12.71
C GLN A 79 19.11 0.98 14.01
N ARG A 80 20.08 1.86 14.30
CA ARG A 80 20.87 1.78 15.54
C ARG A 80 20.03 2.04 16.79
N VAL A 81 19.09 2.99 16.74
CA VAL A 81 18.17 3.29 17.85
C VAL A 81 17.13 2.17 18.02
N LEU A 82 16.66 1.58 16.92
CA LEU A 82 15.67 0.51 16.96
C LEU A 82 16.20 -0.79 17.56
N HIS A 83 17.49 -1.08 17.36
CA HIS A 83 18.09 -2.36 17.78
C HIS A 83 17.93 -2.66 19.30
N PRO A 84 18.28 -1.71 20.22
CA PRO A 84 18.07 -1.94 21.65
C PRO A 84 16.58 -2.00 22.05
N LEU A 85 15.69 -1.22 21.38
CA LEU A 85 14.25 -1.30 21.61
C LEU A 85 13.70 -2.70 21.28
N LEU A 86 14.10 -3.24 20.13
CA LEU A 86 13.73 -4.61 19.75
C LEU A 86 14.29 -5.65 20.73
N GLY A 87 15.48 -5.44 21.29
CA GLY A 87 16.06 -6.30 22.33
C GLY A 87 15.22 -6.34 23.61
N LYS A 88 14.59 -5.23 23.98
CA LYS A 88 13.67 -5.13 25.14
C LYS A 88 12.30 -5.75 24.84
N GLU A 89 11.83 -5.65 23.60
CA GLU A 89 10.53 -6.15 23.15
C GLU A 89 10.68 -7.17 21.99
N PRO A 90 11.32 -8.32 22.21
CA PRO A 90 11.68 -9.25 21.13
C PRO A 90 10.45 -9.92 20.47
N ARG A 91 9.26 -9.79 21.05
CA ARG A 91 8.00 -10.30 20.50
C ARG A 91 7.20 -9.23 19.76
N SER A 92 7.68 -7.99 19.71
CA SER A 92 7.00 -6.92 19.01
C SER A 92 7.12 -7.11 17.49
N LEU A 93 6.04 -7.56 16.87
CA LEU A 93 5.98 -7.74 15.42
C LEU A 93 6.23 -6.41 14.70
N GLY A 94 5.68 -5.29 15.21
CA GLY A 94 5.88 -3.97 14.62
C GLY A 94 7.33 -3.54 14.58
N LEU A 95 8.08 -3.70 15.70
CA LEU A 95 9.50 -3.36 15.76
C LEU A 95 10.35 -4.30 14.88
N ALA A 96 10.00 -5.60 14.83
CA ALA A 96 10.70 -6.57 14.00
C ALA A 96 10.46 -6.29 12.49
N LEU A 97 9.26 -5.95 12.08
CA LEU A 97 8.95 -5.52 10.71
C LEU A 97 9.70 -4.23 10.35
N LEU A 98 9.70 -3.26 11.24
CA LEU A 98 10.45 -2.00 11.04
C LEU A 98 11.95 -2.27 10.89
N MET A 99 12.53 -3.18 11.69
CA MET A 99 13.94 -3.58 11.54
C MET A 99 14.21 -4.19 10.17
N ALA A 100 13.36 -5.13 9.73
CA ALA A 100 13.51 -5.74 8.42
C ALA A 100 13.39 -4.72 7.28
N ASP A 101 12.47 -3.75 7.40
CA ASP A 101 12.30 -2.69 6.39
C ASP A 101 13.49 -1.71 6.37
N LEU A 102 14.00 -1.33 7.54
CA LEU A 102 15.21 -0.49 7.64
C LEU A 102 16.44 -1.20 7.05
N ARG A 103 16.61 -2.51 7.28
CA ARG A 103 17.68 -3.29 6.62
C ARG A 103 17.54 -3.26 5.11
N ARG A 104 16.32 -3.49 4.59
CA ARG A 104 16.02 -3.41 3.16
C ARG A 104 16.37 -2.04 2.58
N LEU A 105 15.94 -0.96 3.24
CA LEU A 105 16.19 0.42 2.81
C LEU A 105 17.67 0.80 2.86
N ASN A 106 18.41 0.28 3.84
CA ASN A 106 19.87 0.45 3.96
C ASN A 106 20.67 -0.50 3.03
N GLY A 107 19.99 -1.29 2.17
CA GLY A 107 20.63 -2.16 1.18
C GLY A 107 20.95 -3.55 1.66
N ASP A 108 20.78 -3.87 2.96
CA ASP A 108 20.94 -5.22 3.52
C ASP A 108 19.69 -6.08 3.24
N ARG A 109 19.46 -6.39 1.95
CA ARG A 109 18.31 -7.22 1.54
C ARG A 109 18.41 -8.66 2.05
N ASN A 110 19.62 -9.19 2.22
CA ASN A 110 19.81 -10.54 2.74
C ASN A 110 19.43 -10.62 4.23
N GLY A 111 19.85 -9.65 5.04
CA GLY A 111 19.43 -9.53 6.42
C GLY A 111 17.91 -9.32 6.54
N ALA A 112 17.34 -8.43 5.74
CA ALA A 112 15.90 -8.22 5.69
C ALA A 112 15.13 -9.53 5.37
N ARG A 113 15.59 -10.30 4.39
CA ARG A 113 14.99 -11.59 4.02
C ARG A 113 15.05 -12.57 5.16
N THR A 114 16.19 -12.69 5.81
CA THR A 114 16.37 -13.61 6.96
C THR A 114 15.40 -13.26 8.09
N ASP A 115 15.28 -11.99 8.44
CA ASP A 115 14.33 -11.52 9.47
C ASP A 115 12.88 -11.84 9.07
N LEU A 116 12.52 -11.57 7.82
CA LEU A 116 11.17 -11.82 7.31
C LEU A 116 10.84 -13.32 7.23
N ASP A 117 11.80 -14.16 6.85
CA ASP A 117 11.63 -15.62 6.87
C ASP A 117 11.42 -16.13 8.30
N GLN A 118 12.07 -15.51 9.30
CA GLN A 118 11.82 -15.81 10.70
C GLN A 118 10.43 -15.33 11.14
N LEU A 119 10.01 -14.14 10.75
CA LEU A 119 8.68 -13.63 11.03
C LEU A 119 7.58 -14.49 10.38
N LEU A 120 7.78 -14.98 9.14
CA LEU A 120 6.85 -15.88 8.47
C LEU A 120 6.75 -17.26 9.13
N ARG A 121 7.78 -17.73 9.85
CA ARG A 121 7.64 -18.95 10.65
C ARG A 121 6.74 -18.76 11.86
N LEU A 122 6.74 -17.57 12.46
CA LEU A 122 5.91 -17.21 13.63
C LEU A 122 4.52 -16.73 13.24
N HIS A 123 4.42 -16.04 12.12
CA HIS A 123 3.22 -15.39 11.59
C HIS A 123 3.05 -15.71 10.09
N PRO A 124 2.73 -16.97 9.73
CA PRO A 124 2.84 -17.47 8.35
C PRO A 124 2.05 -16.66 7.32
N ASP A 125 0.95 -16.05 7.75
CA ASP A 125 0.00 -15.40 6.86
C ASP A 125 -0.23 -13.93 7.21
N HIS A 126 0.68 -13.33 7.99
CA HIS A 126 0.54 -11.92 8.34
C HIS A 126 0.74 -11.05 7.08
N PRO A 127 -0.24 -10.24 6.70
CA PRO A 127 -0.22 -9.53 5.41
C PRO A 127 0.99 -8.60 5.26
N ASP A 128 1.36 -7.86 6.31
CA ASP A 128 2.48 -6.91 6.22
C ASP A 128 3.83 -7.62 6.13
N VAL A 129 3.98 -8.79 6.77
CA VAL A 129 5.20 -9.61 6.63
C VAL A 129 5.32 -10.13 5.20
N LEU A 130 4.23 -10.64 4.63
CA LEU A 130 4.18 -11.11 3.26
C LEU A 130 4.44 -9.96 2.25
N LYS A 131 3.80 -8.81 2.44
CA LYS A 131 4.03 -7.62 1.59
C LYS A 131 5.49 -7.22 1.58
N LEU A 132 6.12 -7.10 2.75
CA LEU A 132 7.52 -6.70 2.84
C LEU A 132 8.46 -7.79 2.27
N ARG A 133 8.14 -9.07 2.48
CA ARG A 133 8.91 -10.18 1.92
C ARG A 133 8.85 -10.20 0.38
N VAL A 134 7.68 -9.98 -0.19
CA VAL A 134 7.46 -9.82 -1.63
C VAL A 134 8.26 -8.63 -2.17
N LEU A 135 8.21 -7.49 -1.48
CA LEU A 135 8.94 -6.29 -1.88
C LEU A 135 10.46 -6.54 -1.94
N VAL A 136 11.01 -7.26 -0.96
CA VAL A 136 12.43 -7.67 -0.98
C VAL A 136 12.75 -8.52 -2.21
N GLU A 137 11.89 -9.49 -2.56
CA GLU A 137 12.10 -10.33 -3.74
C GLU A 137 12.04 -9.53 -5.06
N ILE A 138 11.07 -8.63 -5.19
CA ILE A 138 10.94 -7.75 -6.37
C ILE A 138 12.20 -6.89 -6.53
N GLN A 139 12.71 -6.30 -5.44
CA GLN A 139 13.91 -5.46 -5.47
C GLN A 139 15.18 -6.24 -5.83
N ASP A 140 15.20 -7.54 -5.57
CA ASP A 140 16.28 -8.45 -5.98
C ASP A 140 16.08 -9.06 -7.37
N GLY A 141 15.03 -8.66 -8.10
CA GLY A 141 14.70 -9.20 -9.44
C GLY A 141 14.11 -10.61 -9.39
N ARG A 142 13.67 -11.09 -8.23
CA ARG A 142 13.13 -12.44 -8.01
C ARG A 142 11.60 -12.47 -7.99
N THR A 143 10.99 -11.80 -8.96
CA THR A 143 9.53 -11.68 -9.05
C THR A 143 8.82 -13.04 -9.14
N THR A 144 9.42 -14.01 -9.84
CA THR A 144 8.89 -15.38 -9.95
C THR A 144 8.78 -16.06 -8.58
N GLN A 145 9.80 -15.90 -7.73
CA GLN A 145 9.78 -16.47 -6.38
C GLN A 145 8.71 -15.80 -5.50
N ALA A 146 8.53 -14.47 -5.67
CA ALA A 146 7.47 -13.74 -4.97
C ALA A 146 6.06 -14.22 -5.41
N LEU A 147 5.84 -14.41 -6.71
CA LEU A 147 4.59 -14.97 -7.25
C LEU A 147 4.35 -16.38 -6.70
N GLN A 148 5.35 -17.26 -6.75
CA GLN A 148 5.23 -18.62 -6.24
C GLN A 148 4.88 -18.65 -4.75
N LEU A 149 5.55 -17.83 -3.93
CA LEU A 149 5.25 -17.71 -2.50
C LEU A 149 3.79 -17.32 -2.25
N LEU A 150 3.30 -16.30 -2.97
CA LEU A 150 1.93 -15.81 -2.78
C LEU A 150 0.89 -16.81 -3.30
N THR A 151 1.14 -17.45 -4.44
CA THR A 151 0.25 -18.47 -5.01
C THR A 151 0.09 -19.65 -4.05
N GLU A 152 1.20 -20.21 -3.55
CA GLU A 152 1.17 -21.30 -2.58
C GLU A 152 0.35 -20.94 -1.32
N ARG A 153 0.55 -19.72 -0.80
CA ARG A 153 -0.19 -19.23 0.38
C ARG A 153 -1.67 -19.01 0.08
N PHE A 154 -1.98 -18.50 -1.11
CA PHE A 154 -3.35 -18.26 -1.55
C PHE A 154 -4.13 -19.57 -1.73
N GLU A 155 -3.53 -20.57 -2.38
CA GLU A 155 -4.15 -21.88 -2.62
C GLU A 155 -4.42 -22.66 -1.33
N ASN A 156 -3.53 -22.50 -0.33
CA ASN A 156 -3.67 -23.16 0.98
C ASN A 156 -4.77 -22.53 1.87
N ARG A 157 -5.43 -21.47 1.42
CA ARG A 157 -6.51 -20.80 2.16
C ARG A 157 -7.86 -20.97 1.49
N GLY A 158 -8.89 -21.13 2.32
CA GLY A 158 -10.27 -21.23 1.84
C GLY A 158 -10.83 -19.90 1.30
N PRO A 159 -11.82 -19.97 0.40
CA PRO A 159 -12.56 -18.81 -0.07
C PRO A 159 -13.10 -17.96 1.09
N GLY A 160 -13.12 -16.65 0.92
CA GLY A 160 -13.58 -15.67 1.91
C GLY A 160 -12.58 -15.36 3.04
N THR A 161 -11.48 -16.14 3.20
CA THR A 161 -10.43 -15.86 4.19
C THR A 161 -9.11 -15.40 3.57
N ARG A 162 -9.01 -15.43 2.24
CA ARG A 162 -7.81 -15.16 1.45
C ARG A 162 -7.82 -13.82 0.71
N GLY A 163 -8.79 -12.93 1.01
CA GLY A 163 -9.00 -11.69 0.27
C GLY A 163 -7.77 -10.77 0.21
N GLU A 164 -7.17 -10.44 1.36
CA GLU A 164 -5.97 -9.60 1.42
C GLU A 164 -4.77 -10.22 0.68
N LEU A 165 -4.59 -11.53 0.83
CA LEU A 165 -3.52 -12.27 0.17
C LEU A 165 -3.74 -12.35 -1.34
N GLY A 166 -4.99 -12.57 -1.75
CA GLY A 166 -5.36 -12.60 -3.17
C GLY A 166 -5.20 -11.23 -3.83
N LEU A 167 -5.53 -10.14 -3.16
CA LEU A 167 -5.27 -8.79 -3.66
C LEU A 167 -3.77 -8.56 -3.87
N LEU A 168 -2.93 -8.97 -2.91
CA LEU A 168 -1.48 -8.85 -3.04
C LEU A 168 -0.94 -9.70 -4.22
N LEU A 169 -1.46 -10.92 -4.41
CA LEU A 169 -1.09 -11.79 -5.53
C LEU A 169 -1.51 -11.16 -6.87
N ALA A 170 -2.75 -10.70 -6.99
CA ALA A 170 -3.26 -10.07 -8.21
C ALA A 170 -2.49 -8.78 -8.56
N ASP A 171 -2.17 -7.97 -7.56
CA ASP A 171 -1.34 -6.76 -7.76
C ASP A 171 0.05 -7.12 -8.29
N LEU A 172 0.67 -8.18 -7.78
CA LEU A 172 1.97 -8.64 -8.26
C LEU A 172 1.89 -9.21 -9.68
N GLN A 173 0.85 -10.00 -10.00
CA GLN A 173 0.58 -10.49 -11.35
C GLN A 173 0.42 -9.33 -12.34
N ARG A 174 -0.37 -8.30 -11.98
CA ARG A 174 -0.52 -7.09 -12.79
C ARG A 174 0.82 -6.39 -13.05
N GLN A 175 1.65 -6.21 -12.01
CA GLN A 175 2.97 -5.60 -12.14
C GLN A 175 3.94 -6.44 -12.99
N SER A 176 3.77 -7.75 -13.00
CA SER A 176 4.57 -8.69 -13.81
C SER A 176 4.09 -8.80 -15.26
N GLY A 177 3.00 -8.09 -15.62
CA GLY A 177 2.42 -8.13 -16.97
C GLY A 177 1.37 -9.22 -17.17
N GLU A 178 1.06 -10.02 -16.15
CA GLU A 178 0.01 -11.05 -16.16
C GLU A 178 -1.37 -10.42 -15.92
N VAL A 179 -1.71 -9.45 -16.78
CA VAL A 179 -2.85 -8.55 -16.57
C VAL A 179 -4.20 -9.29 -16.56
N ASN A 180 -4.37 -10.29 -17.42
CA ASN A 180 -5.62 -11.07 -17.48
C ASN A 180 -5.77 -11.94 -16.24
N THR A 181 -4.71 -12.62 -15.81
CA THR A 181 -4.70 -13.44 -14.59
C THR A 181 -5.04 -12.60 -13.35
N ALA A 182 -4.49 -11.39 -13.28
CA ALA A 182 -4.81 -10.44 -12.21
C ALA A 182 -6.30 -10.01 -12.24
N ALA A 183 -6.84 -9.73 -13.44
CA ALA A 183 -8.26 -9.37 -13.59
C ALA A 183 -9.19 -10.50 -13.13
N ASP A 184 -8.91 -11.73 -13.56
CA ASP A 184 -9.68 -12.91 -13.17
C ASP A 184 -9.64 -13.13 -11.66
N LEU A 185 -8.47 -12.94 -11.04
CA LEU A 185 -8.32 -13.06 -9.60
C LEU A 185 -9.08 -11.96 -8.84
N TYR A 186 -9.08 -10.70 -9.30
CA TYR A 186 -9.90 -9.66 -8.70
C TYR A 186 -11.39 -9.98 -8.78
N LEU A 187 -11.87 -10.50 -9.91
CA LEU A 187 -13.27 -10.95 -10.06
C LEU A 187 -13.60 -12.08 -9.09
N GLN A 188 -12.75 -13.10 -9.02
CA GLN A 188 -12.91 -14.21 -8.08
C GLN A 188 -13.03 -13.71 -6.63
N LEU A 189 -12.14 -12.83 -6.20
CA LEU A 189 -12.16 -12.28 -4.84
C LEU A 189 -13.42 -11.45 -4.56
N ALA A 190 -13.89 -10.71 -5.57
CA ALA A 190 -15.13 -9.95 -5.48
C ALA A 190 -16.36 -10.86 -5.32
N GLU A 191 -16.35 -12.06 -5.90
CA GLU A 191 -17.41 -13.07 -5.74
C GLU A 191 -17.31 -13.79 -4.40
N GLU A 192 -16.10 -14.13 -3.95
CA GLU A 192 -15.87 -14.79 -2.67
C GLU A 192 -16.28 -13.92 -1.47
N SER A 193 -16.13 -12.60 -1.60
CA SER A 193 -16.42 -11.64 -0.52
C SER A 193 -17.27 -10.47 -1.03
N PRO A 194 -18.59 -10.66 -1.22
CA PRO A 194 -19.46 -9.63 -1.81
C PRO A 194 -19.56 -8.32 -1.02
N ARG A 195 -19.18 -8.31 0.26
CA ARG A 195 -19.14 -7.10 1.10
C ARG A 195 -17.83 -6.33 0.99
N ASP A 196 -16.77 -6.98 0.52
CA ASP A 196 -15.48 -6.31 0.30
C ASP A 196 -15.46 -5.69 -1.10
N VAL A 197 -15.41 -4.38 -1.17
CA VAL A 197 -15.36 -3.64 -2.44
C VAL A 197 -13.94 -3.48 -2.99
N LYS A 198 -12.91 -3.78 -2.20
CA LYS A 198 -11.51 -3.60 -2.61
C LYS A 198 -11.16 -4.32 -3.91
N PRO A 199 -11.59 -5.58 -4.15
CA PRO A 199 -11.31 -6.26 -5.41
C PRO A 199 -11.94 -5.56 -6.63
N LEU A 200 -13.17 -5.03 -6.49
CA LEU A 200 -13.82 -4.28 -7.57
C LEU A 200 -13.09 -2.96 -7.85
N LEU A 201 -12.63 -2.26 -6.82
CA LEU A 201 -11.86 -1.03 -6.98
C LEU A 201 -10.49 -1.31 -7.63
N ALA A 202 -9.81 -2.40 -7.24
CA ALA A 202 -8.56 -2.82 -7.85
C ALA A 202 -8.74 -3.17 -9.34
N LEU A 203 -9.82 -3.89 -9.69
CA LEU A 203 -10.17 -4.17 -11.08
C LEU A 203 -10.50 -2.89 -11.86
N ALA A 204 -11.24 -1.96 -11.26
CA ALA A 204 -11.53 -0.66 -11.88
C ALA A 204 -10.25 0.13 -12.18
N MET A 205 -9.27 0.12 -11.26
CA MET A 205 -7.96 0.74 -11.51
C MET A 205 -7.23 0.06 -12.68
N LEU A 206 -7.26 -1.27 -12.76
CA LEU A 206 -6.67 -2.01 -13.86
C LEU A 206 -7.33 -1.66 -15.21
N ARG A 207 -8.66 -1.58 -15.25
CA ARG A 207 -9.42 -1.20 -16.45
C ARG A 207 -9.18 0.26 -16.85
N GLN A 208 -8.98 1.14 -15.87
CA GLN A 208 -8.58 2.54 -16.11
C GLN A 208 -7.20 2.63 -16.78
N GLU A 209 -6.22 1.84 -16.32
CA GLU A 209 -4.90 1.74 -16.96
C GLU A 209 -4.99 1.25 -18.41
N GLN A 210 -5.99 0.43 -18.72
CA GLN A 210 -6.28 -0.07 -20.07
C GLN A 210 -7.10 0.90 -20.93
N GLY A 211 -7.58 2.03 -20.36
CA GLY A 211 -8.40 3.02 -21.06
C GLY A 211 -9.86 2.61 -21.26
N ASN A 212 -10.35 1.57 -20.55
CA ASN A 212 -11.73 1.10 -20.64
C ASN A 212 -12.64 1.85 -19.66
N ALA A 213 -13.02 3.08 -20.00
CA ALA A 213 -13.81 3.95 -19.14
C ALA A 213 -15.24 3.43 -18.88
N GLU A 214 -15.82 2.67 -19.79
CA GLU A 214 -17.15 2.09 -19.63
C GLU A 214 -17.16 1.04 -18.53
N GLU A 215 -16.26 0.08 -18.59
CA GLU A 215 -16.12 -0.98 -17.58
C GLU A 215 -15.73 -0.41 -16.20
N VAL A 216 -14.91 0.64 -16.18
CA VAL A 216 -14.59 1.36 -14.92
C VAL A 216 -15.86 1.91 -14.27
N SER A 217 -16.73 2.58 -15.05
CA SER A 217 -18.00 3.13 -14.54
C SER A 217 -18.91 2.06 -13.97
N GLU A 218 -19.01 0.91 -14.65
CA GLU A 218 -19.80 -0.25 -14.18
C GLU A 218 -19.25 -0.84 -12.87
N LEU A 219 -17.93 -1.00 -12.79
CA LEU A 219 -17.28 -1.55 -11.60
C LEU A 219 -17.43 -0.64 -10.37
N LEU A 220 -17.31 0.67 -10.56
CA LEU A 220 -17.54 1.64 -9.49
C LEU A 220 -19.00 1.64 -9.04
N GLU A 221 -19.96 1.50 -9.97
CA GLU A 221 -21.36 1.40 -9.62
C GLU A 221 -21.68 0.11 -8.86
N LYS A 222 -21.12 -1.04 -9.29
CA LYS A 222 -21.20 -2.30 -8.53
C LYS A 222 -20.61 -2.17 -7.12
N ALA A 223 -19.49 -1.47 -6.98
CA ALA A 223 -18.88 -1.23 -5.69
C ALA A 223 -19.79 -0.41 -4.75
N ARG A 224 -20.49 0.62 -5.28
CA ARG A 224 -21.49 1.39 -4.53
C ARG A 224 -22.67 0.53 -4.07
N GLN A 225 -23.25 -0.25 -5.00
CA GLN A 225 -24.40 -1.11 -4.71
C GLN A 225 -24.10 -2.14 -3.63
N ARG A 226 -22.90 -2.71 -3.61
CA ARG A 226 -22.49 -3.71 -2.61
C ARG A 226 -22.36 -3.16 -1.18
N ARG A 227 -22.18 -1.87 -1.05
CA ARG A 227 -21.92 -1.24 0.24
C ARG A 227 -23.15 -0.85 1.02
N GLY A 228 -24.25 -0.60 0.37
CA GLY A 228 -25.39 0.02 1.04
C GLY A 228 -25.00 1.39 1.66
N ASN A 229 -25.87 2.00 2.43
CA ASN A 229 -25.76 3.36 3.00
C ASN A 229 -24.62 3.59 4.03
N GLN A 230 -23.46 2.98 3.92
CA GLN A 230 -22.30 3.26 4.80
C GLN A 230 -21.40 4.32 4.15
N GLY A 231 -21.62 5.58 4.50
CA GLY A 231 -21.14 6.80 3.85
C GLY A 231 -19.63 7.01 3.66
N ASP A 232 -18.73 6.40 4.45
CA ASP A 232 -17.29 6.76 4.41
C ASP A 232 -16.54 6.39 3.13
N ASN A 233 -17.07 5.47 2.33
CA ASN A 233 -16.37 5.07 1.11
C ASN A 233 -17.11 5.44 -0.18
N ASP A 234 -18.26 6.05 -0.10
CA ASP A 234 -18.84 6.74 -1.24
C ASP A 234 -17.93 7.92 -1.63
N GLU A 235 -17.36 8.61 -0.65
CA GLU A 235 -16.35 9.66 -0.86
C GLU A 235 -15.10 9.14 -1.58
N LEU A 236 -14.58 7.96 -1.22
CA LEU A 236 -13.46 7.34 -1.91
C LEU A 236 -13.81 6.99 -3.36
N ILE A 237 -14.96 6.34 -3.57
CA ILE A 237 -15.42 5.97 -4.92
C ILE A 237 -15.68 7.22 -5.77
N ASP A 238 -16.27 8.26 -5.20
CA ASP A 238 -16.51 9.51 -5.89
C ASP A 238 -15.21 10.27 -6.17
N THR A 239 -14.24 10.24 -5.26
CA THR A 239 -12.90 10.79 -5.45
C THR A 239 -12.18 10.07 -6.61
N LEU A 240 -12.21 8.75 -6.65
CA LEU A 240 -11.63 7.97 -7.75
C LEU A 240 -12.33 8.27 -9.08
N ALA A 241 -13.67 8.25 -9.10
CA ALA A 241 -14.44 8.57 -10.31
C ALA A 241 -14.13 9.98 -10.83
N SER A 242 -14.02 10.96 -9.94
CA SER A 242 -13.69 12.35 -10.27
C SER A 242 -12.25 12.48 -10.78
N SER A 243 -11.29 11.85 -10.12
CA SER A 243 -9.88 11.86 -10.51
C SER A 243 -9.65 11.25 -11.90
N TRP A 244 -10.50 10.31 -12.30
CA TRP A 244 -10.46 9.68 -13.62
C TRP A 244 -11.35 10.36 -14.67
N GLY A 245 -11.97 11.49 -14.35
CA GLY A 245 -12.83 12.25 -15.27
C GLY A 245 -14.16 11.55 -15.60
N LEU A 246 -14.58 10.56 -14.82
CA LEU A 246 -15.77 9.74 -15.08
C LEU A 246 -17.08 10.43 -14.69
N THR A 247 -17.02 11.52 -13.92
CA THR A 247 -18.22 12.29 -13.51
C THR A 247 -19.01 12.80 -14.70
N ALA A 248 -18.32 13.23 -15.76
CA ALA A 248 -18.97 13.72 -17.00
C ALA A 248 -19.70 12.59 -17.76
N LEU A 249 -19.19 11.36 -17.71
CA LEU A 249 -19.85 10.20 -18.34
C LEU A 249 -21.14 9.82 -17.62
N ARG A 250 -21.17 9.91 -16.28
CA ARG A 250 -22.38 9.67 -15.48
C ARG A 250 -23.52 10.65 -15.78
N ILE A 251 -23.19 11.94 -15.92
CA ILE A 251 -24.17 12.98 -16.25
C ILE A 251 -24.78 12.70 -17.61
N ARG A 252 -24.00 12.20 -18.57
CA ARG A 252 -24.50 11.82 -19.91
C ARG A 252 -25.38 10.56 -19.88
N ALA A 253 -24.95 9.52 -19.16
CA ALA A 253 -25.73 8.27 -19.02
C ALA A 253 -27.07 8.50 -18.30
N GLY A 254 -27.08 9.32 -17.23
CA GLY A 254 -28.31 9.68 -16.52
C GLY A 254 -29.30 10.49 -17.37
N ARG A 255 -28.84 11.31 -18.31
CA ARG A 255 -29.71 12.05 -19.25
C ARG A 255 -30.32 11.14 -20.32
N SER A 256 -29.55 10.17 -20.84
CA SER A 256 -30.07 9.25 -21.87
C SER A 256 -31.14 8.32 -21.33
N THR A 257 -31.03 7.83 -20.10
CA THR A 257 -32.07 7.02 -19.44
C THR A 257 -33.33 7.82 -19.12
N SER A 258 -33.18 9.08 -18.68
CA SER A 258 -34.34 9.95 -18.43
C SER A 258 -35.07 10.33 -19.70
N SER A 259 -34.38 10.51 -20.84
CA SER A 259 -34.99 10.79 -22.13
C SER A 259 -35.72 9.59 -22.71
N GLN A 260 -35.19 8.37 -22.58
CA GLN A 260 -35.85 7.14 -22.99
C GLN A 260 -37.08 6.79 -22.15
N GLN A 261 -37.09 7.12 -20.86
CA GLN A 261 -38.25 6.95 -19.99
C GLN A 261 -39.33 8.01 -20.26
N ALA A 262 -38.97 9.19 -20.69
CA ALA A 262 -39.94 10.23 -21.08
C ALA A 262 -40.63 9.90 -22.41
N GLU A 263 -39.88 9.38 -23.41
CA GLU A 263 -40.47 8.94 -24.70
C GLU A 263 -41.34 7.71 -24.58
N ALA A 264 -41.15 6.86 -23.57
CA ALA A 264 -41.99 5.67 -23.32
C ALA A 264 -43.28 5.98 -22.56
N GLN A 265 -43.51 7.21 -22.13
CA GLN A 265 -44.69 7.65 -21.36
C GLN A 265 -45.61 8.64 -22.11
N GLU A 266 -45.36 8.91 -23.37
CA GLU A 266 -46.34 9.65 -24.18
C GLU A 266 -47.38 8.64 -24.80
N PRO A 267 -48.66 8.85 -24.53
CA PRO A 267 -49.76 7.97 -24.98
C PRO A 267 -50.08 8.06 -26.47
#